data_7998c7cb022e42927f473324b3da7680
#
_entry.id   7998c7cb022e42927f473324b3da7680
#
_cell.length_a   1.000
_cell.length_b   1.000
_cell.length_c   1.000
_cell.angle_alpha   90.00
_cell.angle_beta   90.00
_cell.angle_gamma   90.00
#
_symmetry.space_group_name_H-M   'P 1'
#
loop_
_entity.id
_entity.type
_entity.pdbx_description
1 polymer ?
#
loop_
_entity_poly.entity_id
_entity_poly.type
_entity_poly.pdbx_seq_one_letter_code
_entity_poly.pdbx_strand_id
1 'polypeptide(L)'
;ICLIDADTGKELSCVDNPSQVNKQQFLIEANKNYKIVATKDGYTIASDVFKANTGEKLLSKSLYLGTPDLKLEVYTFDKNSRESLLGTTIQLKNLSDNSLKTITVDNKNSNDFYFSIKPGQEYELIATKDGYTTDIHKFSSKSAIGTIKKEMYLAKPTLQELLPISLYFDNDYPNPRSRSTQTSSKYVDLALEYLNRKPAYISNYAHPLSGSEKVKAEIEINTFFDSDVKEGKDKLIAFMNQLIQRMEMGEKLELEVRGFASPRSYSDYNKILSERRVNSIKNELSSFNGGMLKKYLSNGTLNLKDVSYGDTTAKPNVVADMKDERNSIYNINAAKERRVEILKVNYK
;
A
#
# COMPACT_ATOMS: atom_id res chain seq x y z
N ILE A 1 48.96 -3.97 1.56
CA ILE A 1 49.07 -3.26 0.28
C ILE A 1 50.19 -3.91 -0.51
N CYS A 2 49.91 -4.32 -1.76
CA CYS A 2 50.89 -4.96 -2.65
C CYS A 2 51.16 -4.10 -3.88
N LEU A 3 52.43 -4.05 -4.29
CA LEU A 3 52.89 -3.51 -5.56
C LEU A 3 53.14 -4.67 -6.53
N ILE A 4 52.58 -4.60 -7.71
CA ILE A 4 52.62 -5.62 -8.73
C ILE A 4 53.18 -5.00 -10.03
N ASP A 5 54.01 -5.70 -10.74
CA ASP A 5 54.39 -5.36 -12.10
C ASP A 5 53.18 -5.58 -13.01
N ALA A 6 52.64 -4.50 -13.60
CA ALA A 6 51.40 -4.58 -14.37
C ALA A 6 51.55 -5.31 -15.74
N ASP A 7 52.77 -5.37 -16.28
CA ASP A 7 53.03 -6.01 -17.57
C ASP A 7 53.18 -7.53 -17.42
N THR A 8 53.71 -8.00 -16.31
CA THR A 8 54.01 -9.44 -16.05
C THR A 8 53.02 -10.06 -15.04
N GLY A 9 52.28 -9.25 -14.28
CA GLY A 9 51.46 -9.71 -13.18
C GLY A 9 52.22 -10.21 -11.95
N LYS A 10 53.54 -10.06 -11.94
CA LYS A 10 54.40 -10.50 -10.82
C LYS A 10 54.29 -9.55 -9.63
N GLU A 11 54.07 -10.13 -8.46
CA GLU A 11 54.15 -9.40 -7.18
C GLU A 11 55.60 -8.99 -6.90
N LEU A 12 55.81 -7.69 -6.69
CA LEU A 12 57.09 -7.09 -6.43
C LEU A 12 57.36 -6.91 -4.95
N SER A 13 56.35 -6.43 -4.22
CA SER A 13 56.43 -6.18 -2.78
C SER A 13 55.06 -6.13 -2.18
N CYS A 14 54.86 -6.75 -1.02
CA CYS A 14 53.68 -6.61 -0.18
C CYS A 14 54.05 -6.16 1.21
N VAL A 15 53.25 -5.28 1.77
CA VAL A 15 53.41 -4.79 3.15
C VAL A 15 52.12 -4.94 3.90
N ASP A 16 52.15 -5.74 4.96
CA ASP A 16 51.06 -5.81 5.93
C ASP A 16 51.18 -4.65 6.90
N ASN A 17 50.06 -3.94 7.10
CA ASN A 17 50.05 -2.75 7.94
C ASN A 17 49.02 -2.87 9.07
N PRO A 18 49.35 -3.61 10.15
CA PRO A 18 48.46 -3.79 11.29
C PRO A 18 48.33 -2.54 12.19
N SER A 19 49.18 -1.56 12.05
CA SER A 19 49.38 -0.47 13.02
C SER A 19 48.67 0.85 12.64
N GLN A 20 47.49 0.81 12.04
CA GLN A 20 46.66 2.01 11.76
C GLN A 20 47.30 3.11 10.87
N VAL A 21 48.47 2.89 10.28
CA VAL A 21 49.08 3.81 9.32
C VAL A 21 48.49 3.52 7.94
N ASN A 22 47.80 4.48 7.36
CA ASN A 22 47.13 4.34 6.06
C ASN A 22 48.05 4.70 4.87
N LYS A 23 49.37 4.74 5.07
CA LYS A 23 50.35 5.15 4.04
C LYS A 23 51.49 4.16 3.98
N GLN A 24 51.81 3.73 2.77
CA GLN A 24 53.00 2.90 2.48
C GLN A 24 53.80 3.52 1.34
N GLN A 25 55.08 3.23 1.32
CA GLN A 25 56.02 3.69 0.28
C GLN A 25 56.69 2.48 -0.38
N PHE A 26 56.75 2.51 -1.69
CA PHE A 26 57.42 1.51 -2.50
C PHE A 26 58.48 2.17 -3.38
N LEU A 27 59.61 1.53 -3.58
CA LEU A 27 60.59 1.94 -4.56
C LEU A 27 60.17 1.41 -5.94
N ILE A 28 60.12 2.29 -6.92
CA ILE A 28 59.69 1.98 -8.28
C ILE A 28 60.71 2.53 -9.29
N GLU A 29 60.81 1.89 -10.43
CA GLU A 29 61.70 2.27 -11.54
C GLU A 29 60.90 3.10 -12.56
N ALA A 30 61.56 4.07 -13.16
CA ALA A 30 60.95 4.89 -14.22
C ALA A 30 60.64 4.06 -15.48
N ASN A 31 59.60 4.48 -16.22
CA ASN A 31 59.16 3.88 -17.49
C ASN A 31 58.56 2.48 -17.36
N LYS A 32 58.22 1.99 -16.17
CA LYS A 32 57.52 0.73 -15.93
C LYS A 32 56.07 0.96 -15.56
N ASN A 33 55.25 -0.02 -15.86
CA ASN A 33 53.82 -0.06 -15.49
C ASN A 33 53.68 -0.83 -14.18
N TYR A 34 52.89 -0.27 -13.24
CA TYR A 34 52.64 -0.85 -11.94
C TYR A 34 51.16 -0.96 -11.66
N LYS A 35 50.77 -1.98 -10.89
CA LYS A 35 49.48 -2.09 -10.26
C LYS A 35 49.67 -2.08 -8.75
N ILE A 36 48.96 -1.20 -8.07
CA ILE A 36 48.89 -1.22 -6.61
C ILE A 36 47.56 -1.81 -6.20
N VAL A 37 47.58 -2.73 -5.22
CA VAL A 37 46.39 -3.42 -4.70
C VAL A 37 46.34 -3.26 -3.19
N ALA A 38 45.19 -2.86 -2.66
CA ALA A 38 44.92 -2.81 -1.24
C ALA A 38 43.81 -3.79 -0.88
N THR A 39 44.07 -4.60 0.15
CA THR A 39 43.12 -5.55 0.73
C THR A 39 42.98 -5.34 2.22
N LYS A 40 41.77 -5.57 2.74
CA LYS A 40 41.50 -5.58 4.17
C LYS A 40 40.31 -6.47 4.44
N ASP A 41 40.37 -7.27 5.49
CA ASP A 41 39.23 -8.14 5.86
C ASP A 41 37.97 -7.33 6.09
N GLY A 42 36.89 -7.79 5.48
CA GLY A 42 35.60 -7.10 5.53
C GLY A 42 35.45 -5.92 4.57
N TYR A 43 36.41 -5.67 3.69
CA TYR A 43 36.37 -4.61 2.68
C TYR A 43 36.53 -5.15 1.27
N THR A 44 36.00 -4.42 0.27
CA THR A 44 36.25 -4.70 -1.14
C THR A 44 37.70 -4.37 -1.49
N ILE A 45 38.29 -5.18 -2.37
CA ILE A 45 39.65 -4.94 -2.89
C ILE A 45 39.64 -3.65 -3.71
N ALA A 46 40.62 -2.79 -3.47
CA ALA A 46 40.85 -1.61 -4.29
C ALA A 46 42.19 -1.76 -5.04
N SER A 47 42.25 -1.34 -6.30
CA SER A 47 43.44 -1.35 -7.10
C SER A 47 43.51 -0.17 -8.07
N ASP A 48 44.72 0.28 -8.40
CA ASP A 48 44.97 1.24 -9.45
C ASP A 48 46.18 0.81 -10.28
N VAL A 49 46.16 1.13 -11.57
CA VAL A 49 47.27 0.86 -12.50
C VAL A 49 47.83 2.18 -12.98
N PHE A 50 49.15 2.32 -12.92
CA PHE A 50 49.82 3.54 -13.27
C PHE A 50 51.20 3.31 -13.89
N LYS A 51 51.67 4.26 -14.65
CA LYS A 51 53.01 4.28 -15.22
C LYS A 51 53.90 5.24 -14.41
N ALA A 52 55.09 4.80 -14.05
CA ALA A 52 56.10 5.67 -13.45
C ALA A 52 56.85 6.43 -14.53
N ASN A 53 56.73 7.74 -14.59
CA ASN A 53 57.36 8.56 -15.62
C ASN A 53 58.78 8.96 -15.21
N THR A 54 59.66 9.27 -16.20
CA THR A 54 61.00 9.75 -15.97
C THR A 54 60.94 11.15 -15.33
N GLY A 55 61.75 11.35 -14.26
CA GLY A 55 61.86 12.66 -13.57
C GLY A 55 60.90 12.85 -12.41
N GLU A 56 59.94 11.99 -12.18
CA GLU A 56 59.08 12.02 -11.00
C GLU A 56 59.83 11.43 -9.78
N LYS A 57 60.09 12.28 -8.75
CA LYS A 57 60.74 11.84 -7.53
C LYS A 57 59.79 11.19 -6.53
N LEU A 58 58.52 11.50 -6.61
CA LEU A 58 57.43 10.98 -5.73
C LEU A 58 56.12 10.92 -6.50
N LEU A 59 55.53 9.73 -6.58
CA LEU A 59 54.20 9.50 -7.11
C LEU A 59 53.25 9.08 -5.98
N SER A 60 52.19 9.79 -5.80
CA SER A 60 51.19 9.48 -4.76
C SER A 60 49.91 8.89 -5.37
N LYS A 61 49.47 7.78 -4.80
CA LYS A 61 48.21 7.09 -5.18
C LYS A 61 47.33 6.90 -3.95
N SER A 62 46.04 7.10 -4.10
CA SER A 62 45.05 6.86 -3.04
C SER A 62 44.11 5.72 -3.46
N LEU A 63 44.00 4.72 -2.58
CA LEU A 63 43.05 3.61 -2.78
C LEU A 63 41.98 3.68 -1.70
N TYR A 64 40.72 3.59 -2.14
CA TYR A 64 39.55 3.63 -1.26
C TYR A 64 38.93 2.24 -1.20
N LEU A 65 38.97 1.61 -0.04
CA LEU A 65 38.35 0.31 0.21
C LEU A 65 36.93 0.55 0.70
N GLY A 66 35.97 -0.01 -0.02
CA GLY A 66 34.54 0.00 0.36
C GLY A 66 34.17 -1.20 1.20
N THR A 67 33.12 -1.12 1.95
CA THR A 67 32.49 -2.30 2.56
C THR A 67 31.61 -3.00 1.51
N PRO A 68 31.64 -4.35 1.43
CA PRO A 68 30.76 -5.07 0.52
C PRO A 68 29.29 -4.87 0.89
N ASP A 69 28.42 -4.99 -0.09
CA ASP A 69 26.99 -5.00 0.15
C ASP A 69 26.58 -6.21 1.00
N LEU A 70 25.60 -6.01 1.86
CA LEU A 70 25.00 -7.05 2.67
C LEU A 70 23.82 -7.68 1.92
N LYS A 71 23.59 -8.98 2.11
CA LYS A 71 22.39 -9.65 1.65
C LYS A 71 21.27 -9.47 2.68
N LEU A 72 20.10 -9.02 2.25
CA LEU A 72 18.90 -8.99 3.06
C LEU A 72 17.91 -10.05 2.52
N GLU A 73 17.54 -10.99 3.36
CA GLU A 73 16.51 -11.99 3.09
C GLU A 73 15.27 -11.64 3.92
N VAL A 74 14.11 -11.51 3.25
CA VAL A 74 12.83 -11.21 3.89
C VAL A 74 11.87 -12.34 3.61
N TYR A 75 11.16 -12.79 4.64
CA TYR A 75 10.14 -13.83 4.54
C TYR A 75 8.82 -13.30 5.06
N THR A 76 7.72 -13.64 4.39
CA THR A 76 6.38 -13.20 4.77
C THR A 76 5.51 -14.37 5.23
N PHE A 77 4.78 -14.15 6.34
CA PHE A 77 3.94 -15.16 6.98
C PHE A 77 2.56 -14.60 7.33
N ASP A 78 1.56 -15.44 7.34
CA ASP A 78 0.29 -15.13 8.01
C ASP A 78 0.52 -15.11 9.52
N LYS A 79 0.14 -14.01 10.17
CA LYS A 79 0.39 -13.81 11.60
C LYS A 79 -0.30 -14.85 12.49
N ASN A 80 -1.47 -15.32 12.07
CA ASN A 80 -2.30 -16.21 12.86
C ASN A 80 -1.92 -17.69 12.64
N SER A 81 -1.83 -18.14 11.38
CA SER A 81 -1.50 -19.53 11.05
C SER A 81 0.00 -19.82 11.09
N ARG A 82 0.85 -18.78 10.99
CA ARG A 82 2.31 -18.90 10.84
C ARG A 82 2.75 -19.57 9.54
N GLU A 83 1.83 -19.80 8.62
CA GLU A 83 2.11 -20.35 7.31
C GLU A 83 2.72 -19.29 6.38
N SER A 84 3.49 -19.75 5.40
CA SER A 84 4.07 -18.90 4.35
C SER A 84 2.98 -18.11 3.60
N LEU A 85 3.13 -16.80 3.53
CA LEU A 85 2.17 -15.91 2.90
C LEU A 85 2.65 -15.48 1.52
N LEU A 86 2.13 -16.13 0.49
CA LEU A 86 2.44 -15.83 -0.91
C LEU A 86 1.70 -14.60 -1.40
N GLY A 87 2.17 -13.99 -2.50
CA GLY A 87 1.52 -12.83 -3.14
C GLY A 87 1.58 -11.57 -2.28
N THR A 88 2.65 -11.40 -1.53
CA THR A 88 2.95 -10.20 -0.75
C THR A 88 3.84 -9.26 -1.57
N THR A 89 3.68 -7.98 -1.39
CA THR A 89 4.57 -6.93 -1.90
C THR A 89 5.46 -6.42 -0.79
N ILE A 90 6.77 -6.40 -1.00
CA ILE A 90 7.73 -5.79 -0.08
C ILE A 90 8.26 -4.49 -0.66
N GLN A 91 8.21 -3.43 0.14
CA GLN A 91 8.91 -2.18 -0.13
C GLN A 91 10.07 -2.03 0.85
N LEU A 92 11.26 -1.79 0.32
CA LEU A 92 12.46 -1.46 1.09
C LEU A 92 12.82 -0.01 0.86
N LYS A 93 12.88 0.77 1.94
CA LYS A 93 13.32 2.17 1.94
C LYS A 93 14.63 2.30 2.69
N ASN A 94 15.61 3.03 2.13
CA ASN A 94 16.78 3.48 2.85
C ASN A 94 16.46 4.81 3.56
N LEU A 95 16.49 4.82 4.88
CA LEU A 95 16.19 6.01 5.70
C LEU A 95 17.41 6.93 5.89
N SER A 96 18.62 6.43 5.62
CA SER A 96 19.86 7.20 5.73
C SER A 96 20.22 7.94 4.44
N ASP A 97 19.57 7.59 3.32
CA ASP A 97 19.80 8.22 2.02
C ASP A 97 18.64 9.18 1.72
N ASN A 98 18.93 10.47 1.61
CA ASN A 98 17.95 11.51 1.26
C ASN A 98 17.33 11.32 -0.15
N SER A 99 17.85 10.39 -0.96
CA SER A 99 17.29 10.07 -2.29
C SER A 99 15.92 9.39 -2.22
N LEU A 100 15.47 8.92 -1.02
CA LEU A 100 14.21 8.18 -0.79
C LEU A 100 13.96 7.06 -1.80
N LYS A 101 15.01 6.43 -2.29
CA LYS A 101 14.88 5.33 -3.26
C LYS A 101 14.17 4.17 -2.59
N THR A 102 12.96 3.90 -3.04
CA THR A 102 12.16 2.75 -2.62
C THR A 102 12.33 1.64 -3.65
N ILE A 103 12.68 0.46 -3.20
CA ILE A 103 12.69 -0.75 -4.02
C ILE A 103 11.41 -1.52 -3.70
N THR A 104 10.60 -1.81 -4.71
CA THR A 104 9.36 -2.58 -4.56
C THR A 104 9.51 -3.90 -5.29
N VAL A 105 9.20 -5.01 -4.62
CA VAL A 105 9.23 -6.37 -5.20
C VAL A 105 7.94 -7.08 -4.85
N ASP A 106 7.27 -7.58 -5.89
CA ASP A 106 6.10 -8.47 -5.78
C ASP A 106 6.53 -9.91 -5.99
N ASN A 107 6.12 -10.80 -5.11
CA ASN A 107 6.34 -12.23 -5.30
C ASN A 107 5.02 -12.99 -5.18
N LYS A 108 4.50 -13.43 -6.33
CA LYS A 108 3.22 -14.16 -6.40
C LYS A 108 3.34 -15.65 -6.05
N ASN A 109 4.54 -16.22 -6.20
CA ASN A 109 4.75 -17.67 -6.15
C ASN A 109 5.54 -18.14 -4.93
N SER A 110 6.11 -17.20 -4.15
CA SER A 110 6.90 -17.50 -2.97
C SER A 110 6.63 -16.46 -1.87
N ASN A 111 7.13 -16.71 -0.67
CA ASN A 111 7.10 -15.79 0.47
C ASN A 111 8.48 -15.19 0.80
N ASP A 112 9.48 -15.41 -0.05
CA ASP A 112 10.86 -14.96 0.12
C ASP A 112 11.23 -13.82 -0.83
N PHE A 113 12.03 -12.89 -0.34
CA PHE A 113 12.48 -11.71 -1.06
C PHE A 113 13.95 -11.47 -0.74
N TYR A 114 14.71 -11.01 -1.75
CA TYR A 114 16.15 -10.82 -1.65
C TYR A 114 16.55 -9.41 -2.10
N PHE A 115 17.35 -8.74 -1.26
CA PHE A 115 17.84 -7.39 -1.54
C PHE A 115 19.35 -7.33 -1.27
N SER A 116 20.04 -6.46 -2.00
CA SER A 116 21.40 -6.02 -1.70
C SER A 116 21.31 -4.67 -1.02
N ILE A 117 21.89 -4.55 0.18
CA ILE A 117 21.83 -3.34 1.00
C ILE A 117 23.22 -2.89 1.45
N LYS A 118 23.39 -1.61 1.69
CA LYS A 118 24.64 -1.03 2.19
C LYS A 118 24.80 -1.25 3.70
N PRO A 119 26.02 -1.56 4.18
CA PRO A 119 26.27 -1.55 5.63
C PRO A 119 26.23 -0.13 6.20
N GLY A 120 25.99 -0.03 7.50
CA GLY A 120 25.98 1.25 8.22
C GLY A 120 24.76 2.13 8.02
N GLN A 121 23.69 1.63 7.38
CA GLN A 121 22.49 2.38 7.05
C GLN A 121 21.27 1.95 7.87
N GLU A 122 20.26 2.82 7.93
CA GLU A 122 18.95 2.54 8.51
C GLU A 122 17.95 2.25 7.40
N TYR A 123 17.13 1.23 7.58
CA TYR A 123 16.15 0.77 6.60
C TYR A 123 14.76 0.63 7.19
N GLU A 124 13.74 0.77 6.34
CA GLU A 124 12.34 0.44 6.62
C GLU A 124 11.85 -0.59 5.59
N LEU A 125 11.31 -1.69 6.10
CA LEU A 125 10.58 -2.69 5.33
C LEU A 125 9.09 -2.47 5.53
N ILE A 126 8.32 -2.50 4.44
CA ILE A 126 6.87 -2.42 4.45
C ILE A 126 6.35 -3.62 3.65
N ALA A 127 5.62 -4.51 4.31
CA ALA A 127 4.96 -5.65 3.69
C ALA A 127 3.46 -5.36 3.53
N THR A 128 2.95 -5.53 2.32
CA THR A 128 1.53 -5.34 2.00
C THR A 128 0.98 -6.52 1.21
N LYS A 129 -0.30 -6.83 1.44
CA LYS A 129 -1.06 -7.82 0.67
C LYS A 129 -2.54 -7.47 0.75
N ASP A 130 -3.27 -7.64 -0.37
CA ASP A 130 -4.72 -7.41 -0.41
C ASP A 130 -5.44 -8.28 0.64
N GLY A 131 -6.32 -7.65 1.42
CA GLY A 131 -7.06 -8.31 2.50
C GLY A 131 -6.28 -8.53 3.79
N TYR A 132 -5.07 -7.99 3.91
CA TYR A 132 -4.23 -8.07 5.12
C TYR A 132 -3.86 -6.67 5.62
N THR A 133 -3.56 -6.57 6.92
CA THR A 133 -2.97 -5.37 7.50
C THR A 133 -1.51 -5.24 7.08
N THR A 134 -1.06 -4.01 6.85
CA THR A 134 0.35 -3.73 6.55
C THR A 134 1.23 -4.04 7.75
N ASP A 135 2.39 -4.67 7.53
CA ASP A 135 3.43 -4.85 8.54
C ASP A 135 4.64 -3.98 8.20
N ILE A 136 5.20 -3.28 9.20
CA ILE A 136 6.29 -2.31 9.02
C ILE A 136 7.38 -2.58 10.05
N HIS A 137 8.61 -2.81 9.55
CA HIS A 137 9.79 -3.02 10.38
C HIS A 137 10.90 -2.03 10.02
N LYS A 138 11.48 -1.39 11.05
CA LYS A 138 12.70 -0.60 10.90
C LYS A 138 13.87 -1.38 11.47
N PHE A 139 15.02 -1.30 10.80
CA PHE A 139 16.23 -1.97 11.27
C PHE A 139 17.50 -1.23 10.83
N SER A 140 18.58 -1.48 11.57
CA SER A 140 19.93 -0.95 11.29
C SER A 140 20.82 -2.02 10.70
N SER A 141 21.64 -1.66 9.74
CA SER A 141 22.70 -2.50 9.18
C SER A 141 24.11 -2.18 9.74
N LYS A 142 24.20 -1.35 10.79
CA LYS A 142 25.49 -0.84 11.32
C LYS A 142 26.49 -1.90 11.76
N SER A 143 26.02 -2.98 12.36
CA SER A 143 26.88 -4.05 12.89
C SER A 143 26.69 -5.37 12.14
N ALA A 144 26.01 -5.34 11.00
CA ALA A 144 25.72 -6.55 10.25
C ALA A 144 26.90 -6.98 9.39
N ILE A 145 27.12 -8.29 9.32
CA ILE A 145 28.08 -8.97 8.44
C ILE A 145 27.35 -10.06 7.68
N GLY A 146 27.54 -10.10 6.36
CA GLY A 146 26.97 -11.15 5.50
C GLY A 146 25.48 -11.00 5.23
N THR A 147 24.64 -11.85 5.81
CA THR A 147 23.21 -11.90 5.53
C THR A 147 22.37 -11.47 6.73
N ILE A 148 21.46 -10.54 6.51
CA ILE A 148 20.40 -10.16 7.47
C ILE A 148 19.13 -10.90 7.10
N LYS A 149 18.47 -11.56 8.05
CA LYS A 149 17.16 -12.19 7.85
C LYS A 149 16.08 -11.40 8.59
N LYS A 150 14.94 -11.19 7.91
CA LYS A 150 13.76 -10.54 8.47
C LYS A 150 12.52 -11.35 8.16
N GLU A 151 11.64 -11.46 9.16
CA GLU A 151 10.32 -12.08 9.03
C GLU A 151 9.27 -11.01 9.20
N MET A 152 8.31 -10.98 8.29
CA MET A 152 7.18 -10.05 8.29
C MET A 152 5.89 -10.85 8.50
N TYR A 153 5.05 -10.39 9.43
CA TYR A 153 3.84 -11.11 9.84
C TYR A 153 2.59 -10.27 9.58
N LEU A 154 1.90 -10.54 8.48
CA LEU A 154 0.69 -9.84 8.11
C LEU A 154 -0.54 -10.55 8.69
N ALA A 155 -1.46 -9.80 9.28
CA ALA A 155 -2.70 -10.34 9.83
C ALA A 155 -3.88 -10.00 8.93
N LYS A 156 -4.86 -10.89 8.83
CA LYS A 156 -6.17 -10.48 8.34
C LYS A 156 -6.80 -9.55 9.38
N PRO A 157 -7.34 -8.39 8.98
CA PRO A 157 -8.01 -7.50 9.91
C PRO A 157 -9.21 -8.20 10.55
N THR A 158 -9.47 -7.95 11.82
CA THR A 158 -10.67 -8.42 12.49
C THR A 158 -11.90 -7.67 11.99
N LEU A 159 -13.10 -8.21 12.22
CA LEU A 159 -14.36 -7.51 11.90
C LEU A 159 -14.40 -6.09 12.47
N GLN A 160 -13.88 -5.92 13.68
CA GLN A 160 -13.89 -4.64 14.38
C GLN A 160 -12.92 -3.61 13.75
N GLU A 161 -11.75 -4.07 13.28
CA GLU A 161 -10.75 -3.20 12.63
C GLU A 161 -11.17 -2.75 11.23
N LEU A 162 -12.08 -3.47 10.58
CA LEU A 162 -12.65 -3.08 9.29
C LEU A 162 -13.73 -2.00 9.43
N LEU A 163 -14.30 -1.80 10.61
CA LEU A 163 -15.40 -0.86 10.84
C LEU A 163 -14.91 0.53 11.30
N PRO A 164 -15.64 1.59 11.00
CA PRO A 164 -16.83 1.62 10.14
C PRO A 164 -16.50 1.47 8.65
N ILE A 165 -17.46 0.91 7.88
CA ILE A 165 -17.36 0.81 6.42
C ILE A 165 -18.35 1.79 5.81
N SER A 166 -17.87 2.72 4.99
CA SER A 166 -18.69 3.63 4.20
C SER A 166 -18.75 3.15 2.74
N LEU A 167 -19.96 2.94 2.24
CA LEU A 167 -20.27 2.35 0.95
C LEU A 167 -20.98 3.37 0.08
N TYR A 168 -20.32 3.91 -0.93
CA TYR A 168 -20.80 5.04 -1.72
C TYR A 168 -21.55 4.60 -2.99
N PHE A 169 -22.51 5.44 -3.42
CA PHE A 169 -23.36 5.18 -4.56
C PHE A 169 -23.37 6.37 -5.53
N ASP A 170 -23.50 6.08 -6.83
CA ASP A 170 -23.77 7.13 -7.81
C ASP A 170 -25.14 7.79 -7.57
N ASN A 171 -25.34 8.94 -8.20
CA ASN A 171 -26.60 9.68 -8.08
C ASN A 171 -27.78 8.83 -8.54
N ASP A 172 -28.81 8.75 -7.71
CA ASP A 172 -30.07 8.05 -7.95
C ASP A 172 -29.95 6.51 -8.09
N TYR A 173 -28.79 5.91 -7.85
CA TYR A 173 -28.57 4.46 -7.85
C TYR A 173 -28.78 3.83 -6.47
N PRO A 174 -29.26 2.54 -6.46
CA PRO A 174 -29.70 1.70 -7.58
C PRO A 174 -31.09 2.04 -8.12
N ASN A 175 -31.39 1.58 -9.32
CA ASN A 175 -32.68 1.71 -10.01
C ASN A 175 -33.19 3.17 -10.08
N PRO A 176 -32.57 4.04 -10.90
CA PRO A 176 -32.94 5.45 -11.00
C PRO A 176 -34.43 5.68 -11.22
N ARG A 177 -34.99 6.70 -10.56
CA ARG A 177 -36.39 7.13 -10.60
C ARG A 177 -37.42 6.11 -10.04
N SER A 178 -36.94 5.01 -9.46
CA SER A 178 -37.85 4.02 -8.86
C SER A 178 -38.39 4.52 -7.52
N ARG A 179 -39.67 4.28 -7.28
CA ARG A 179 -40.29 4.49 -5.96
C ARG A 179 -40.41 3.22 -5.12
N SER A 180 -39.76 2.14 -5.56
CA SER A 180 -39.64 0.91 -4.78
C SER A 180 -38.46 0.98 -3.86
N THR A 181 -38.56 0.47 -2.66
CA THR A 181 -37.44 0.21 -1.75
C THR A 181 -36.67 -1.06 -2.14
N GLN A 182 -37.32 -1.93 -2.95
CA GLN A 182 -36.72 -3.19 -3.38
C GLN A 182 -35.81 -3.00 -4.60
N THR A 183 -34.75 -3.80 -4.66
CA THR A 183 -33.82 -3.88 -5.78
C THR A 183 -33.25 -5.29 -5.90
N SER A 184 -32.87 -5.71 -7.09
CA SER A 184 -32.09 -6.92 -7.34
C SER A 184 -30.59 -6.62 -7.43
N SER A 185 -30.21 -5.34 -7.48
CA SER A 185 -28.80 -4.92 -7.60
C SER A 185 -27.99 -5.31 -6.36
N LYS A 186 -26.72 -5.63 -6.59
CA LYS A 186 -25.72 -5.90 -5.55
C LYS A 186 -24.74 -4.74 -5.46
N TYR A 187 -24.24 -4.49 -4.25
CA TYR A 187 -23.40 -3.31 -4.03
C TYR A 187 -22.07 -3.37 -4.80
N VAL A 188 -21.39 -4.52 -4.84
CA VAL A 188 -20.09 -4.62 -5.51
C VAL A 188 -20.20 -4.26 -7.00
N ASP A 189 -21.26 -4.72 -7.68
CA ASP A 189 -21.51 -4.38 -9.07
C ASP A 189 -21.74 -2.87 -9.24
N LEU A 190 -22.58 -2.28 -8.37
CA LEU A 190 -22.86 -0.84 -8.36
C LEU A 190 -21.60 0.00 -8.09
N ALA A 191 -20.72 -0.46 -7.19
CA ALA A 191 -19.47 0.22 -6.88
C ALA A 191 -18.48 0.19 -8.06
N LEU A 192 -18.40 -0.93 -8.79
CA LEU A 192 -17.59 -1.05 -10.01
C LEU A 192 -18.11 -0.11 -11.11
N GLU A 193 -19.43 -0.06 -11.32
CA GLU A 193 -20.05 0.90 -12.24
C GLU A 193 -19.76 2.34 -11.82
N TYR A 194 -19.84 2.64 -10.52
CA TYR A 194 -19.58 3.97 -9.99
C TYR A 194 -18.13 4.40 -10.17
N LEU A 195 -17.16 3.51 -9.95
CA LEU A 195 -15.74 3.77 -10.21
C LEU A 195 -15.50 4.18 -11.68
N ASN A 196 -16.22 3.61 -12.63
CA ASN A 196 -16.17 3.97 -14.05
C ASN A 196 -16.74 5.36 -14.35
N ARG A 197 -17.47 5.98 -13.39
CA ARG A 197 -18.03 7.33 -13.53
C ARG A 197 -17.03 8.46 -13.18
N LYS A 198 -15.87 8.14 -12.63
CA LYS A 198 -14.82 9.11 -12.26
C LYS A 198 -14.51 10.14 -13.37
N PRO A 199 -14.31 9.76 -14.65
CA PRO A 199 -14.09 10.73 -15.72
C PRO A 199 -15.24 11.74 -15.89
N ALA A 200 -16.49 11.30 -15.70
CA ALA A 200 -17.66 12.18 -15.76
C ALA A 200 -17.68 13.20 -14.61
N TYR A 201 -17.24 12.82 -13.40
CA TYR A 201 -17.08 13.74 -12.27
C TYR A 201 -16.02 14.80 -12.55
N ILE A 202 -14.86 14.41 -13.08
CA ILE A 202 -13.79 15.33 -13.50
C ILE A 202 -14.32 16.30 -14.56
N SER A 203 -14.98 15.78 -15.60
CA SER A 203 -15.50 16.59 -16.71
C SER A 203 -16.56 17.60 -16.27
N ASN A 204 -17.52 17.17 -15.44
CA ASN A 204 -18.65 18.04 -15.09
C ASN A 204 -18.39 18.96 -13.89
N TYR A 205 -17.49 18.60 -12.99
CA TYR A 205 -17.19 19.41 -11.80
C TYR A 205 -15.89 20.19 -11.91
N ALA A 206 -14.78 19.56 -12.28
CA ALA A 206 -13.46 20.18 -12.26
C ALA A 206 -13.13 20.97 -13.54
N HIS A 207 -13.47 20.47 -14.73
CA HIS A 207 -13.14 21.14 -15.98
C HIS A 207 -13.69 22.58 -16.11
N PRO A 208 -14.88 22.94 -15.59
CA PRO A 208 -15.34 24.32 -15.63
C PRO A 208 -14.56 25.28 -14.72
N LEU A 209 -13.72 24.76 -13.83
CA LEU A 209 -12.85 25.56 -12.95
C LEU A 209 -11.52 25.89 -13.65
N SER A 210 -10.76 26.83 -13.07
CA SER A 210 -9.44 27.23 -13.56
C SER A 210 -8.41 27.33 -12.45
N GLY A 211 -7.12 27.38 -12.80
CA GLY A 211 -6.03 27.56 -11.87
C GLY A 211 -6.00 26.53 -10.72
N SER A 212 -5.70 27.01 -9.53
CA SER A 212 -5.58 26.16 -8.33
C SER A 212 -6.88 25.49 -7.90
N GLU A 213 -8.04 26.10 -8.18
CA GLU A 213 -9.36 25.52 -7.85
C GLU A 213 -9.62 24.25 -8.67
N LYS A 214 -9.27 24.27 -9.96
CA LYS A 214 -9.38 23.08 -10.81
C LYS A 214 -8.52 21.94 -10.28
N VAL A 215 -7.25 22.21 -10.00
CA VAL A 215 -6.30 21.21 -9.47
C VAL A 215 -6.81 20.62 -8.17
N LYS A 216 -7.31 21.46 -7.25
CA LYS A 216 -7.88 21.02 -5.98
C LYS A 216 -9.09 20.11 -6.20
N ALA A 217 -10.02 20.50 -7.08
CA ALA A 217 -11.20 19.70 -7.40
C ALA A 217 -10.83 18.34 -8.02
N GLU A 218 -9.85 18.28 -8.92
CA GLU A 218 -9.37 17.04 -9.51
C GLU A 218 -8.73 16.10 -8.46
N ILE A 219 -7.96 16.66 -7.51
CA ILE A 219 -7.37 15.89 -6.41
C ILE A 219 -8.48 15.33 -5.51
N GLU A 220 -9.48 16.13 -5.14
CA GLU A 220 -10.61 15.69 -4.31
C GLU A 220 -11.40 14.56 -4.98
N ILE A 221 -11.68 14.67 -6.28
CA ILE A 221 -12.38 13.63 -7.05
C ILE A 221 -11.54 12.36 -7.10
N ASN A 222 -10.25 12.48 -7.44
CA ASN A 222 -9.35 11.32 -7.49
C ASN A 222 -9.28 10.62 -6.13
N THR A 223 -9.08 11.37 -5.05
CA THR A 223 -9.04 10.82 -3.68
C THR A 223 -10.35 10.12 -3.33
N PHE A 224 -11.50 10.72 -3.65
CA PHE A 224 -12.80 10.10 -3.37
C PHE A 224 -12.98 8.77 -4.09
N PHE A 225 -12.68 8.70 -5.38
CA PHE A 225 -12.87 7.46 -6.15
C PHE A 225 -11.83 6.40 -5.82
N ASP A 226 -10.54 6.79 -5.71
CA ASP A 226 -9.43 5.85 -5.54
C ASP A 226 -9.27 5.37 -4.09
N SER A 227 -9.68 6.20 -3.12
CA SER A 227 -9.63 5.85 -1.70
C SER A 227 -11.03 5.52 -1.16
N ASP A 228 -11.96 6.49 -1.13
CA ASP A 228 -13.23 6.30 -0.42
C ASP A 228 -14.11 5.21 -1.08
N VAL A 229 -14.37 5.29 -2.39
CA VAL A 229 -15.25 4.33 -3.11
C VAL A 229 -14.59 2.96 -3.24
N LYS A 230 -13.34 2.94 -3.72
CA LYS A 230 -12.59 1.69 -3.93
C LYS A 230 -12.33 0.97 -2.61
N GLU A 231 -11.82 1.69 -1.61
CA GLU A 231 -11.49 1.13 -0.30
C GLU A 231 -12.72 0.64 0.44
N GLY A 232 -13.86 1.38 0.38
CA GLY A 232 -15.13 0.93 0.94
C GLY A 232 -15.59 -0.40 0.36
N LYS A 233 -15.50 -0.58 -0.96
CA LYS A 233 -15.80 -1.84 -1.65
C LYS A 233 -14.86 -2.96 -1.19
N ASP A 234 -13.55 -2.70 -1.16
CA ASP A 234 -12.55 -3.71 -0.79
C ASP A 234 -12.68 -4.11 0.70
N LYS A 235 -12.96 -3.15 1.59
CA LYS A 235 -13.28 -3.40 3.01
C LYS A 235 -14.54 -4.24 3.18
N LEU A 236 -15.59 -3.99 2.39
CA LEU A 236 -16.80 -4.82 2.45
C LEU A 236 -16.51 -6.27 2.06
N ILE A 237 -15.73 -6.50 1.01
CA ILE A 237 -15.34 -7.86 0.60
C ILE A 237 -14.54 -8.56 1.71
N ALA A 238 -13.56 -7.89 2.30
CA ALA A 238 -12.79 -8.42 3.41
C ALA A 238 -13.68 -8.71 4.63
N PHE A 239 -14.61 -7.80 4.94
CA PHE A 239 -15.58 -7.95 6.02
C PHE A 239 -16.50 -9.16 5.82
N MET A 240 -17.03 -9.36 4.62
CA MET A 240 -17.89 -10.52 4.30
C MET A 240 -17.14 -11.85 4.43
N ASN A 241 -15.86 -11.89 4.04
CA ASN A 241 -15.01 -13.08 4.25
C ASN A 241 -14.82 -13.39 5.74
N GLN A 242 -14.61 -12.36 6.57
CA GLN A 242 -14.51 -12.54 8.03
C GLN A 242 -15.85 -12.96 8.63
N LEU A 243 -16.98 -12.40 8.16
CA LEU A 243 -18.31 -12.82 8.59
C LEU A 243 -18.55 -14.31 8.33
N ILE A 244 -18.18 -14.83 7.16
CA ILE A 244 -18.31 -16.26 6.85
C ILE A 244 -17.57 -17.09 7.90
N GLN A 245 -16.33 -16.78 8.20
CA GLN A 245 -15.52 -17.50 9.18
C GLN A 245 -16.17 -17.49 10.58
N ARG A 246 -16.67 -16.34 11.03
CA ARG A 246 -17.36 -16.22 12.33
C ARG A 246 -18.66 -16.99 12.39
N MET A 247 -19.44 -16.94 11.31
CA MET A 247 -20.67 -17.71 11.21
C MET A 247 -20.42 -19.24 11.21
N GLU A 248 -19.35 -19.70 10.57
CA GLU A 248 -18.94 -21.10 10.56
C GLU A 248 -18.47 -21.57 11.94
N MET A 249 -17.91 -20.67 12.76
CA MET A 249 -17.60 -20.92 14.18
C MET A 249 -18.84 -20.94 15.10
N GLY A 250 -20.04 -20.69 14.56
CA GLY A 250 -21.30 -20.72 15.31
C GLY A 250 -21.63 -19.44 16.06
N GLU A 251 -20.91 -18.34 15.80
CA GLU A 251 -21.21 -17.05 16.43
C GLU A 251 -22.55 -16.50 15.96
N LYS A 252 -23.22 -15.70 16.83
CA LYS A 252 -24.44 -14.96 16.50
C LYS A 252 -24.11 -13.48 16.46
N LEU A 253 -24.36 -12.83 15.31
CA LEU A 253 -23.95 -11.47 15.07
C LEU A 253 -25.13 -10.57 14.64
N GLU A 254 -25.06 -9.30 15.02
CA GLU A 254 -25.96 -8.26 14.54
C GLU A 254 -25.14 -7.08 13.98
N LEU A 255 -25.40 -6.72 12.72
CA LEU A 255 -24.79 -5.58 12.04
C LEU A 255 -25.68 -4.35 12.18
N GLU A 256 -25.12 -3.22 12.60
CA GLU A 256 -25.81 -1.92 12.55
C GLU A 256 -25.51 -1.25 11.21
N VAL A 257 -26.56 -1.03 10.40
CA VAL A 257 -26.47 -0.51 9.04
C VAL A 257 -27.28 0.75 8.91
N ARG A 258 -26.73 1.81 8.32
CA ARG A 258 -27.41 3.10 8.11
C ARG A 258 -27.36 3.51 6.66
N GLY A 259 -28.52 3.87 6.07
CA GLY A 259 -28.65 4.35 4.72
C GLY A 259 -28.88 5.84 4.64
N PHE A 260 -28.23 6.53 3.67
CA PHE A 260 -28.28 7.97 3.46
C PHE A 260 -28.50 8.32 1.99
N ALA A 261 -29.02 9.51 1.73
CA ALA A 261 -29.14 10.12 0.42
C ALA A 261 -28.75 11.59 0.45
N SER A 262 -28.30 12.14 -0.67
CA SER A 262 -28.08 13.58 -0.82
C SER A 262 -29.43 14.31 -0.91
N PRO A 263 -29.52 15.60 -0.50
CA PRO A 263 -30.78 16.34 -0.41
C PRO A 263 -31.30 16.83 -1.78
N ARG A 264 -30.88 16.19 -2.89
CA ARG A 264 -31.20 16.64 -4.25
C ARG A 264 -32.66 16.40 -4.65
N SER A 265 -33.36 15.45 -4.04
CA SER A 265 -34.76 15.12 -4.36
C SER A 265 -35.68 15.39 -3.17
N TYR A 266 -36.97 15.09 -3.31
CA TYR A 266 -37.91 15.17 -2.20
C TYR A 266 -37.55 14.18 -1.09
N SER A 267 -37.76 14.57 0.17
CA SER A 267 -37.33 13.76 1.32
C SER A 267 -38.01 12.38 1.39
N ASP A 268 -39.26 12.25 0.91
CA ASP A 268 -39.93 10.95 0.79
C ASP A 268 -39.21 10.03 -0.19
N TYR A 269 -38.80 10.57 -1.34
CA TYR A 269 -38.00 9.83 -2.32
C TYR A 269 -36.61 9.47 -1.80
N ASN A 270 -35.93 10.41 -1.15
CA ASN A 270 -34.61 10.20 -0.55
C ASN A 270 -34.65 9.12 0.53
N LYS A 271 -35.74 9.05 1.30
CA LYS A 271 -35.98 7.98 2.27
C LYS A 271 -36.06 6.61 1.59
N ILE A 272 -36.90 6.49 0.54
CA ILE A 272 -37.04 5.27 -0.27
C ILE A 272 -35.70 4.87 -0.91
N LEU A 273 -34.94 5.83 -1.47
CA LEU A 273 -33.66 5.59 -2.11
C LEU A 273 -32.61 5.09 -1.09
N SER A 274 -32.56 5.67 0.11
CA SER A 274 -31.65 5.22 1.15
C SER A 274 -31.94 3.80 1.62
N GLU A 275 -33.21 3.41 1.71
CA GLU A 275 -33.63 2.04 2.02
C GLU A 275 -33.28 1.06 0.88
N ARG A 276 -33.49 1.47 -0.37
CA ARG A 276 -33.10 0.68 -1.55
C ARG A 276 -31.58 0.44 -1.61
N ARG A 277 -30.74 1.40 -1.19
CA ARG A 277 -29.30 1.24 -1.02
C ARG A 277 -28.97 0.20 0.04
N VAL A 278 -29.62 0.26 1.20
CA VAL A 278 -29.47 -0.77 2.23
C VAL A 278 -29.85 -2.15 1.70
N ASN A 279 -30.94 -2.25 0.94
CA ASN A 279 -31.36 -3.52 0.33
C ASN A 279 -30.34 -4.07 -0.69
N SER A 280 -29.59 -3.22 -1.39
CA SER A 280 -28.49 -3.68 -2.25
C SER A 280 -27.33 -4.29 -1.45
N ILE A 281 -27.08 -3.82 -0.21
CA ILE A 281 -26.12 -4.44 0.69
C ILE A 281 -26.62 -5.79 1.21
N LYS A 282 -27.91 -5.91 1.54
CA LYS A 282 -28.54 -7.20 1.92
C LYS A 282 -28.42 -8.22 0.80
N ASN A 283 -28.62 -7.79 -0.46
CA ASN A 283 -28.46 -8.65 -1.64
C ASN A 283 -27.01 -9.10 -1.80
N GLU A 284 -26.05 -8.19 -1.61
CA GLU A 284 -24.62 -8.52 -1.64
C GLU A 284 -24.29 -9.59 -0.59
N LEU A 285 -24.61 -9.35 0.68
CA LEU A 285 -24.39 -10.29 1.78
C LEU A 285 -25.02 -11.66 1.48
N SER A 286 -26.25 -11.69 0.98
CA SER A 286 -26.97 -12.94 0.72
C SER A 286 -26.43 -13.74 -0.46
N SER A 287 -25.79 -13.09 -1.42
CA SER A 287 -25.26 -13.73 -2.64
C SER A 287 -23.75 -13.96 -2.63
N PHE A 288 -23.04 -13.35 -1.69
CA PHE A 288 -21.59 -13.38 -1.62
C PHE A 288 -21.05 -14.80 -1.51
N ASN A 289 -19.98 -15.09 -2.29
CA ASN A 289 -19.33 -16.40 -2.34
C ASN A 289 -20.32 -17.57 -2.48
N GLY A 290 -21.19 -17.49 -3.52
CA GLY A 290 -22.18 -18.54 -3.77
C GLY A 290 -23.32 -18.60 -2.73
N GLY A 291 -23.49 -17.54 -1.92
CA GLY A 291 -24.58 -17.46 -0.94
C GLY A 291 -24.25 -18.09 0.43
N MET A 292 -22.97 -18.16 0.80
CA MET A 292 -22.55 -18.76 2.06
C MET A 292 -23.17 -18.10 3.29
N LEU A 293 -23.46 -16.80 3.26
CA LEU A 293 -24.13 -16.07 4.35
C LEU A 293 -25.65 -16.20 4.35
N LYS A 294 -26.27 -16.64 3.24
CA LYS A 294 -27.73 -16.68 3.09
C LYS A 294 -28.44 -17.47 4.17
N LYS A 295 -27.91 -18.66 4.54
CA LYS A 295 -28.50 -19.51 5.60
C LYS A 295 -28.52 -18.81 6.96
N TYR A 296 -27.49 -18.03 7.29
CA TYR A 296 -27.37 -17.32 8.56
C TYR A 296 -28.28 -16.08 8.63
N LEU A 297 -28.46 -15.40 7.49
CA LEU A 297 -29.46 -14.35 7.38
C LEU A 297 -30.88 -14.89 7.52
N SER A 298 -31.17 -16.04 6.90
CA SER A 298 -32.52 -16.65 6.93
C SER A 298 -32.91 -17.22 8.28
N ASN A 299 -31.96 -17.79 9.04
CA ASN A 299 -32.22 -18.38 10.37
C ASN A 299 -32.05 -17.38 11.52
N GLY A 300 -31.67 -16.12 11.24
CA GLY A 300 -31.52 -15.06 12.24
C GLY A 300 -30.27 -15.17 13.11
N THR A 301 -29.27 -15.99 12.75
CA THR A 301 -27.97 -16.00 13.45
C THR A 301 -27.10 -14.82 13.00
N LEU A 302 -27.30 -14.32 11.78
CA LEU A 302 -26.78 -13.05 11.30
C LEU A 302 -27.96 -12.09 11.08
N ASN A 303 -28.06 -11.04 11.88
CA ASN A 303 -29.11 -10.03 11.77
C ASN A 303 -28.58 -8.70 11.26
N LEU A 304 -29.41 -7.96 10.53
CA LEU A 304 -29.16 -6.57 10.19
C LEU A 304 -30.17 -5.67 10.91
N LYS A 305 -29.65 -4.78 11.76
CA LYS A 305 -30.39 -3.67 12.36
C LYS A 305 -30.17 -2.45 11.47
N ASP A 306 -31.07 -2.25 10.53
CA ASP A 306 -30.93 -1.19 9.55
C ASP A 306 -31.86 -0.01 9.81
N VAL A 307 -31.34 1.20 9.53
CA VAL A 307 -32.09 2.46 9.59
C VAL A 307 -31.78 3.27 8.33
N SER A 308 -32.81 3.71 7.66
CA SER A 308 -32.70 4.60 6.49
C SER A 308 -33.02 6.03 6.89
N TYR A 309 -32.07 6.93 6.76
CA TYR A 309 -32.21 8.34 7.13
C TYR A 309 -32.68 9.23 5.97
N GLY A 310 -32.54 8.77 4.73
CA GLY A 310 -32.75 9.65 3.58
C GLY A 310 -31.75 10.81 3.61
N ASP A 311 -32.24 12.02 3.50
CA ASP A 311 -31.47 13.27 3.51
C ASP A 311 -31.53 14.03 4.85
N THR A 312 -32.17 13.49 5.88
CA THR A 312 -32.42 14.18 7.16
C THR A 312 -31.15 14.56 7.93
N THR A 313 -30.04 13.92 7.62
CA THR A 313 -28.72 14.16 8.25
C THR A 313 -27.72 14.77 7.28
N ALA A 314 -28.15 15.19 6.10
CA ALA A 314 -27.28 15.81 5.11
C ALA A 314 -26.67 17.12 5.66
N LYS A 315 -25.40 17.36 5.32
CA LYS A 315 -24.70 18.56 5.76
C LYS A 315 -25.33 19.82 5.16
N PRO A 316 -25.43 20.94 5.90
CA PRO A 316 -26.08 22.16 5.41
C PRO A 316 -25.46 22.77 4.15
N ASN A 317 -24.19 22.50 3.87
CA ASN A 317 -23.47 23.01 2.70
C ASN A 317 -23.61 22.14 1.45
N VAL A 318 -24.43 21.08 1.49
CA VAL A 318 -24.69 20.22 0.33
C VAL A 318 -25.82 20.81 -0.50
N VAL A 319 -25.56 21.06 -1.77
CA VAL A 319 -26.54 21.68 -2.69
C VAL A 319 -27.67 20.72 -3.01
N ALA A 320 -28.91 21.17 -2.76
CA ALA A 320 -30.14 20.41 -3.02
C ALA A 320 -30.79 20.73 -4.38
N ASP A 321 -30.38 21.82 -5.07
CA ASP A 321 -31.01 22.28 -6.29
C ASP A 321 -30.85 21.26 -7.43
N MET A 322 -31.97 20.75 -7.92
CA MET A 322 -32.00 19.79 -9.02
C MET A 322 -31.53 20.41 -10.37
N LYS A 323 -31.59 21.74 -10.52
CA LYS A 323 -31.12 22.44 -11.73
C LYS A 323 -29.60 22.64 -11.73
N ASP A 324 -28.99 22.68 -10.55
CA ASP A 324 -27.54 22.76 -10.40
C ASP A 324 -26.92 21.35 -10.33
N GLU A 325 -26.91 20.66 -11.45
CA GLU A 325 -26.34 19.31 -11.53
C GLU A 325 -24.87 19.26 -11.15
N ARG A 326 -24.11 20.29 -11.49
CA ARG A 326 -22.70 20.39 -11.17
C ARG A 326 -22.45 20.24 -9.67
N ASN A 327 -23.18 20.97 -8.85
CA ASN A 327 -22.96 20.98 -7.40
C ASN A 327 -23.80 19.93 -6.66
N SER A 328 -24.98 19.56 -7.16
CA SER A 328 -25.84 18.59 -6.49
C SER A 328 -25.55 17.13 -6.86
N ILE A 329 -24.84 16.87 -8.00
CA ILE A 329 -24.44 15.51 -8.42
C ILE A 329 -22.94 15.33 -8.30
N TYR A 330 -22.16 16.19 -8.99
CA TYR A 330 -20.72 15.95 -9.22
C TYR A 330 -19.81 16.53 -8.15
N ASN A 331 -20.32 17.36 -7.24
CA ASN A 331 -19.59 17.82 -6.07
C ASN A 331 -19.36 16.67 -5.08
N ILE A 332 -18.13 16.55 -4.59
CA ILE A 332 -17.73 15.45 -3.70
C ILE A 332 -18.49 15.50 -2.37
N ASN A 333 -18.88 16.67 -1.86
CA ASN A 333 -19.71 16.77 -0.66
C ASN A 333 -21.09 16.12 -0.88
N ALA A 334 -21.71 16.34 -2.04
CA ALA A 334 -22.97 15.69 -2.40
C ALA A 334 -22.78 14.18 -2.64
N ALA A 335 -21.65 13.78 -3.24
CA ALA A 335 -21.30 12.38 -3.45
C ALA A 335 -21.16 11.62 -2.12
N LYS A 336 -20.54 12.24 -1.11
CA LYS A 336 -20.34 11.65 0.23
C LYS A 336 -21.63 11.46 1.02
N GLU A 337 -22.72 12.18 0.71
CA GLU A 337 -24.03 11.95 1.32
C GLU A 337 -24.76 10.70 0.75
N ARG A 338 -24.35 10.21 -0.40
CA ARG A 338 -24.95 9.05 -1.06
C ARG A 338 -24.27 7.75 -0.63
N ARG A 339 -24.57 7.29 0.58
CA ARG A 339 -23.83 6.16 1.17
C ARG A 339 -24.70 5.24 2.03
N VAL A 340 -24.18 4.08 2.28
CA VAL A 340 -24.56 3.19 3.38
C VAL A 340 -23.37 3.01 4.29
N GLU A 341 -23.58 3.03 5.58
CA GLU A 341 -22.54 2.79 6.60
C GLU A 341 -22.85 1.50 7.36
N ILE A 342 -21.84 0.63 7.49
CA ILE A 342 -21.85 -0.46 8.47
C ILE A 342 -21.00 0.01 9.64
N LEU A 343 -21.63 0.22 10.81
CA LEU A 343 -20.99 0.95 11.92
C LEU A 343 -20.35 0.03 12.93
N LYS A 344 -21.02 -1.07 13.27
CA LYS A 344 -20.56 -1.99 14.30
C LYS A 344 -21.17 -3.37 14.14
N VAL A 345 -20.51 -4.35 14.75
CA VAL A 345 -20.95 -5.71 14.95
C VAL A 345 -21.20 -5.91 16.43
N ASN A 346 -22.38 -6.38 16.78
CA ASN A 346 -22.71 -6.81 18.15
C ASN A 346 -22.73 -8.34 18.18
N TYR A 347 -22.06 -8.91 19.16
CA TYR A 347 -22.10 -10.33 19.48
C TYR A 347 -23.32 -10.61 20.37
N LYS A 348 -24.10 -11.65 20.04
CA LYS A 348 -25.32 -12.05 20.77
C LYS A 348 -25.14 -13.36 21.52
#